data_9826505702e0e29f338f9c796595e591
#
_entry.id   9826505702e0e29f338f9c796595e591
#
_cell.length_a   1.000
_cell.length_b   1.000
_cell.length_c   1.000
_cell.angle_alpha   90.00
_cell.angle_beta   90.00
_cell.angle_gamma   90.00
#
_symmetry.space_group_name_H-M   'P 1'
#
loop_
_entity.id
_entity.type
_entity.pdbx_description
1 polymer ?
#
loop_
_entity_poly.entity_id
_entity_poly.type
_entity_poly.pdbx_seq_one_letter_code
_entity_poly.pdbx_strand_id
1 'polypeptide(L)'
;LIWCETATPNLEEAKKFADAIHEKFPGKLLAYNCSPSFNWKKHLSDAEIATFQQNISEMGYKFQFITLAGFHTQNIAIFELAEKYKTEGMTAYSKIQELEFAREKDGYTSVKHQREVGTSYFDAVSNTISSGKSSTTAMEGSTESEQF
;
A
#
# COMPACT_ATOMS: atom_id res chain seq x y z
N LEU A 1 4.35 4.90 21.31
CA LEU A 1 4.73 3.84 20.39
C LEU A 1 6.24 3.76 20.28
N ILE A 2 6.81 2.57 20.47
CA ILE A 2 8.24 2.29 20.24
C ILE A 2 8.35 1.36 19.04
N TRP A 3 9.26 1.67 18.15
CA TRP A 3 9.50 0.95 16.92
C TRP A 3 10.73 0.06 17.04
N CYS A 4 10.57 -1.22 16.69
CA CYS A 4 11.64 -2.21 16.60
C CYS A 4 12.03 -2.47 15.14
N GLU A 5 13.30 -2.50 14.88
CA GLU A 5 13.91 -3.00 13.65
C GLU A 5 14.94 -4.06 13.98
N THR A 6 14.92 -5.14 13.21
CA THR A 6 15.93 -6.20 13.27
C THR A 6 16.65 -6.27 11.92
N ALA A 7 17.83 -6.86 11.89
CA ALA A 7 18.60 -6.99 10.64
C ALA A 7 18.02 -8.03 9.67
N THR A 8 17.30 -9.01 10.22
CA THR A 8 16.63 -10.12 9.50
C THR A 8 15.27 -10.39 10.18
N PRO A 9 14.35 -11.13 9.56
CA PRO A 9 13.09 -11.49 10.24
C PRO A 9 13.37 -12.49 11.37
N ASN A 10 13.62 -11.96 12.58
CA ASN A 10 14.08 -12.72 13.75
C ASN A 10 13.12 -12.55 14.93
N LEU A 11 12.30 -13.58 15.18
CA LEU A 11 11.33 -13.57 16.28
C LEU A 11 11.98 -13.56 17.66
N GLU A 12 13.14 -14.19 17.83
CA GLU A 12 13.83 -14.21 19.12
C GLU A 12 14.37 -12.82 19.50
N GLU A 13 14.95 -12.13 18.53
CA GLU A 13 15.43 -10.76 18.72
C GLU A 13 14.28 -9.79 19.00
N ALA A 14 13.19 -9.91 18.23
CA ALA A 14 11.98 -9.14 18.45
C ALA A 14 11.39 -9.38 19.85
N LYS A 15 11.40 -10.64 20.31
CA LYS A 15 10.93 -10.97 21.65
C LYS A 15 11.78 -10.36 22.75
N LYS A 16 13.10 -10.45 22.65
CA LYS A 16 14.04 -9.82 23.61
C LYS A 16 13.81 -8.33 23.72
N PHE A 17 13.60 -7.67 22.58
CA PHE A 17 13.29 -6.24 22.56
C PHE A 17 11.97 -5.92 23.27
N ALA A 18 10.92 -6.67 22.96
CA ALA A 18 9.60 -6.46 23.55
C ALA A 18 9.63 -6.69 25.07
N ASP A 19 10.23 -7.79 25.51
CA ASP A 19 10.34 -8.14 26.94
C ASP A 19 11.08 -7.05 27.72
N ALA A 20 12.20 -6.56 27.20
CA ALA A 20 13.00 -5.51 27.85
C ALA A 20 12.25 -4.16 27.98
N ILE A 21 11.40 -3.84 27.01
CA ILE A 21 10.56 -2.64 27.09
C ILE A 21 9.42 -2.84 28.08
N HIS A 22 8.74 -3.98 28.01
CA HIS A 22 7.57 -4.24 28.85
C HIS A 22 7.92 -4.46 30.32
N GLU A 23 9.15 -4.90 30.62
CA GLU A 23 9.66 -4.99 32.00
C GLU A 23 9.66 -3.60 32.68
N LYS A 24 10.06 -2.56 31.93
CA LYS A 24 10.14 -1.18 32.46
C LYS A 24 8.86 -0.38 32.26
N PHE A 25 8.15 -0.66 31.16
CA PHE A 25 6.96 0.07 30.73
C PHE A 25 5.85 -0.91 30.34
N PRO A 26 5.18 -1.54 31.31
CA PRO A 26 4.11 -2.49 31.05
C PRO A 26 3.02 -1.88 30.15
N GLY A 27 2.62 -2.61 29.11
CA GLY A 27 1.59 -2.15 28.17
C GLY A 27 2.04 -1.09 27.15
N LYS A 28 3.34 -0.79 27.08
CA LYS A 28 3.86 0.12 26.06
C LYS A 28 3.58 -0.41 24.66
N LEU A 29 2.94 0.39 23.82
CA LEU A 29 2.65 0.02 22.44
C LEU A 29 3.95 -0.09 21.62
N LEU A 30 4.08 -1.20 20.90
CA LEU A 30 5.20 -1.50 20.03
C LEU A 30 4.78 -1.57 18.57
N ALA A 31 5.69 -1.15 17.68
CA ALA A 31 5.59 -1.31 16.25
C ALA A 31 6.76 -2.16 15.72
N TYR A 32 6.51 -2.94 14.69
CA TYR A 32 7.53 -3.73 14.02
C TYR A 32 7.60 -3.41 12.52
N ASN A 33 8.81 -3.18 12.03
CA ASN A 33 9.07 -3.00 10.61
C ASN A 33 9.33 -4.36 9.95
N CYS A 34 8.37 -4.83 9.15
CA CYS A 34 8.56 -5.96 8.25
C CYS A 34 9.33 -5.47 7.02
N SER A 35 10.62 -5.23 7.17
CA SER A 35 11.43 -4.56 6.17
C SER A 35 11.44 -5.29 4.82
N PRO A 36 11.27 -4.58 3.69
CA PRO A 36 11.47 -5.15 2.36
C PRO A 36 12.93 -5.48 2.06
N SER A 37 13.87 -4.98 2.86
CA SER A 37 15.29 -5.35 2.78
C SER A 37 15.57 -6.77 3.26
N PHE A 38 14.62 -7.38 4.00
CA PHE A 38 14.75 -8.77 4.39
C PHE A 38 14.54 -9.67 3.17
N ASN A 39 15.43 -10.62 2.98
CA ASN A 39 15.14 -11.74 2.10
C ASN A 39 14.40 -12.81 2.92
N TRP A 40 13.09 -12.66 3.05
CA TRP A 40 12.22 -13.49 3.89
C TRP A 40 12.42 -14.99 3.62
N LYS A 41 12.38 -15.40 2.37
CA LYS A 41 12.53 -16.80 1.96
C LYS A 41 13.92 -17.38 2.19
N LYS A 42 14.95 -16.54 2.32
CA LYS A 42 16.30 -16.98 2.67
C LYS A 42 16.42 -17.33 4.16
N HIS A 43 15.62 -16.71 5.00
CA HIS A 43 15.73 -16.81 6.46
C HIS A 43 14.65 -17.68 7.09
N LEU A 44 13.46 -17.75 6.48
CA LEU A 44 12.28 -18.41 7.04
C LEU A 44 11.64 -19.35 6.01
N SER A 45 11.08 -20.44 6.50
CA SER A 45 10.19 -21.32 5.72
C SER A 45 8.83 -20.65 5.47
N ASP A 46 8.05 -21.18 4.54
CA ASP A 46 6.70 -20.69 4.24
C ASP A 46 5.77 -20.75 5.47
N ALA A 47 5.90 -21.77 6.28
CA ALA A 47 5.11 -21.91 7.50
C ALA A 47 5.45 -20.83 8.55
N GLU A 48 6.74 -20.51 8.70
CA GLU A 48 7.18 -19.44 9.61
C GLU A 48 6.78 -18.07 9.09
N ILE A 49 6.87 -17.81 7.77
CA ILE A 49 6.41 -16.57 7.16
C ILE A 49 4.91 -16.39 7.37
N ALA A 50 4.12 -17.46 7.17
CA ALA A 50 2.67 -17.41 7.30
C ALA A 50 2.18 -17.05 8.72
N THR A 51 2.96 -17.37 9.74
CA THR A 51 2.61 -17.10 11.15
C THR A 51 3.37 -15.92 11.76
N PHE A 52 4.29 -15.31 11.01
CA PHE A 52 5.20 -14.28 11.53
C PHE A 52 4.46 -13.11 12.17
N GLN A 53 3.47 -12.52 11.46
CA GLN A 53 2.71 -11.37 11.97
C GLN A 53 1.92 -11.69 13.24
N GLN A 54 1.35 -12.90 13.32
CA GLN A 54 0.65 -13.34 14.52
C GLN A 54 1.63 -13.44 15.69
N ASN A 55 2.77 -14.09 15.49
CA ASN A 55 3.78 -14.29 16.51
C ASN A 55 4.29 -12.96 17.10
N ILE A 56 4.61 -11.98 16.26
CA ILE A 56 5.05 -10.67 16.77
C ILE A 56 3.89 -9.89 17.40
N SER A 57 2.66 -10.05 16.93
CA SER A 57 1.48 -9.45 17.57
C SER A 57 1.29 -9.95 19.01
N GLU A 58 1.52 -11.24 19.26
CA GLU A 58 1.47 -11.86 20.59
C GLU A 58 2.55 -11.31 21.53
N MET A 59 3.69 -10.89 21.00
CA MET A 59 4.76 -10.22 21.76
C MET A 59 4.46 -8.74 22.09
N GLY A 60 3.32 -8.21 21.60
CA GLY A 60 2.90 -6.83 21.89
C GLY A 60 3.13 -5.81 20.75
N TYR A 61 3.62 -6.25 19.60
CA TYR A 61 3.72 -5.41 18.40
C TYR A 61 2.34 -5.25 17.75
N LYS A 62 1.58 -4.27 18.22
CA LYS A 62 0.19 -4.02 17.76
C LYS A 62 0.11 -3.24 16.46
N PHE A 63 1.20 -2.65 16.01
CA PHE A 63 1.33 -2.00 14.72
C PHE A 63 2.48 -2.62 13.93
N GLN A 64 2.17 -3.11 12.74
CA GLN A 64 3.13 -3.77 11.86
C GLN A 64 2.99 -3.18 10.47
N PHE A 65 4.10 -2.97 9.79
CA PHE A 65 4.09 -2.35 8.47
C PHE A 65 5.24 -2.87 7.61
N ILE A 66 5.04 -2.82 6.32
CA ILE A 66 6.06 -3.11 5.32
C ILE A 66 6.49 -1.76 4.72
N THR A 67 7.69 -1.32 5.06
CA THR A 67 8.24 -0.09 4.50
C THR A 67 8.36 -0.24 2.97
N LEU A 68 7.94 0.77 2.22
CA LEU A 68 8.03 0.80 0.76
C LEU A 68 7.23 -0.30 0.03
N ALA A 69 6.24 -0.92 0.67
CA ALA A 69 5.42 -1.94 0.00
C ALA A 69 4.79 -1.42 -1.29
N GLY A 70 4.21 -0.21 -1.26
CA GLY A 70 3.63 0.44 -2.44
C GLY A 70 4.67 0.67 -3.54
N PHE A 71 5.85 1.18 -3.18
CA PHE A 71 6.95 1.39 -4.11
C PHE A 71 7.33 0.09 -4.85
N HIS A 72 7.58 -0.98 -4.11
CA HIS A 72 7.98 -2.26 -4.71
C HIS A 72 6.87 -2.85 -5.58
N THR A 73 5.62 -2.81 -5.11
CA THR A 73 4.47 -3.33 -5.85
C THR A 73 4.25 -2.59 -7.16
N GLN A 74 4.31 -1.25 -7.14
CA GLN A 74 4.18 -0.45 -8.35
C GLN A 74 5.31 -0.70 -9.34
N ASN A 75 6.56 -0.73 -8.86
CA ASN A 75 7.71 -0.89 -9.75
C ASN A 75 7.69 -2.24 -10.46
N ILE A 76 7.41 -3.34 -9.74
CA ILE A 76 7.36 -4.66 -10.39
C ILE A 76 6.18 -4.75 -11.37
N ALA A 77 5.01 -4.22 -11.02
CA ALA A 77 3.85 -4.25 -11.90
C ALA A 77 4.10 -3.44 -13.20
N ILE A 78 4.68 -2.24 -13.08
CA ILE A 78 5.02 -1.40 -14.25
C ILE A 78 6.12 -2.06 -15.10
N PHE A 79 7.13 -2.66 -14.47
CA PHE A 79 8.18 -3.38 -15.18
C PHE A 79 7.61 -4.53 -16.01
N GLU A 80 6.76 -5.37 -15.41
CA GLU A 80 6.10 -6.49 -16.10
C GLU A 80 5.19 -6.00 -17.24
N LEU A 81 4.46 -4.91 -17.02
CA LEU A 81 3.64 -4.32 -18.07
C LEU A 81 4.51 -3.84 -19.23
N ALA A 82 5.60 -3.12 -18.97
CA ALA A 82 6.48 -2.60 -20.00
C ALA A 82 7.12 -3.73 -20.82
N GLU A 83 7.55 -4.80 -20.17
CA GLU A 83 8.10 -5.98 -20.85
C GLU A 83 7.08 -6.61 -21.79
N LYS A 84 5.87 -6.85 -21.33
CA LYS A 84 4.78 -7.44 -22.13
C LYS A 84 4.29 -6.49 -23.22
N TYR A 85 4.19 -5.20 -22.92
CA TYR A 85 3.72 -4.20 -23.86
C TYR A 85 4.62 -4.10 -25.11
N LYS A 86 5.90 -4.33 -24.95
CA LYS A 86 6.87 -4.36 -26.07
C LYS A 86 6.48 -5.34 -27.17
N THR A 87 5.83 -6.44 -26.83
CA THR A 87 5.48 -7.52 -27.78
C THR A 87 3.97 -7.66 -28.01
N GLU A 88 3.14 -7.35 -27.01
CA GLU A 88 1.71 -7.55 -27.03
C GLU A 88 0.91 -6.24 -27.21
N GLY A 89 1.54 -5.08 -27.04
CA GLY A 89 0.88 -3.77 -27.15
C GLY A 89 -0.28 -3.63 -26.16
N MET A 90 -1.39 -3.05 -26.61
CA MET A 90 -2.58 -2.84 -25.79
C MET A 90 -3.19 -4.11 -25.22
N THR A 91 -2.92 -5.27 -25.81
CA THR A 91 -3.37 -6.56 -25.24
C THR A 91 -2.78 -6.80 -23.85
N ALA A 92 -1.54 -6.38 -23.62
CA ALA A 92 -0.91 -6.49 -22.28
C ALA A 92 -1.62 -5.59 -21.25
N TYR A 93 -1.96 -4.35 -21.65
CA TYR A 93 -2.64 -3.41 -20.76
C TYR A 93 -4.09 -3.79 -20.50
N SER A 94 -4.83 -4.22 -21.52
CA SER A 94 -6.25 -4.59 -21.37
C SER A 94 -6.47 -5.71 -20.35
N LYS A 95 -5.49 -6.61 -20.19
CA LYS A 95 -5.54 -7.67 -19.16
C LYS A 95 -5.55 -7.09 -17.73
N ILE A 96 -4.82 -5.99 -17.51
CA ILE A 96 -4.82 -5.28 -16.23
C ILE A 96 -6.17 -4.61 -16.03
N GLN A 97 -6.68 -3.93 -17.04
CA GLN A 97 -7.97 -3.25 -16.98
C GLN A 97 -9.12 -4.23 -16.70
N GLU A 98 -9.14 -5.38 -17.35
CA GLU A 98 -10.12 -6.43 -17.08
C GLU A 98 -10.03 -6.93 -15.62
N LEU A 99 -8.83 -7.04 -15.10
CA LEU A 99 -8.64 -7.40 -13.68
C LEU A 99 -9.19 -6.33 -12.74
N GLU A 100 -8.99 -5.06 -13.04
CA GLU A 100 -9.54 -3.94 -12.26
C GLU A 100 -11.07 -3.99 -12.25
N PHE A 101 -11.72 -4.12 -13.42
CA PHE A 101 -13.17 -4.25 -13.51
C PHE A 101 -13.70 -5.46 -12.73
N ALA A 102 -13.02 -6.61 -12.83
CA ALA A 102 -13.42 -7.80 -12.08
C ALA A 102 -13.33 -7.63 -10.56
N ARG A 103 -12.48 -6.71 -10.09
CA ARG A 103 -12.27 -6.42 -8.65
C ARG A 103 -13.19 -5.35 -8.08
N GLU A 104 -13.95 -4.63 -8.88
CA GLU A 104 -14.92 -3.64 -8.38
C GLU A 104 -15.90 -4.27 -7.37
N LYS A 105 -16.38 -5.47 -7.64
CA LYS A 105 -17.25 -6.23 -6.71
C LYS A 105 -16.60 -6.55 -5.36
N ASP A 106 -15.27 -6.58 -5.31
CA ASP A 106 -14.49 -6.84 -4.10
C ASP A 106 -14.08 -5.52 -3.38
N GLY A 107 -14.58 -4.37 -3.88
CA GLY A 107 -14.33 -3.05 -3.29
C GLY A 107 -13.14 -2.29 -3.91
N TYR A 108 -12.61 -2.73 -5.05
CA TYR A 108 -11.62 -1.97 -5.78
C TYR A 108 -12.28 -0.78 -6.49
N THR A 109 -11.76 0.43 -6.26
CA THR A 109 -12.42 1.67 -6.68
C THR A 109 -11.65 2.47 -7.72
N SER A 110 -10.38 2.16 -7.95
CA SER A 110 -9.50 2.97 -8.81
C SER A 110 -9.82 2.90 -10.31
N VAL A 111 -10.79 2.08 -10.72
CA VAL A 111 -11.40 2.15 -12.05
C VAL A 111 -11.92 3.57 -12.33
N LYS A 112 -12.44 4.23 -11.30
CA LYS A 112 -12.84 5.66 -11.36
C LYS A 112 -11.69 6.55 -10.90
N HIS A 113 -10.64 6.62 -11.70
CA HIS A 113 -9.39 7.28 -11.33
C HIS A 113 -9.54 8.78 -11.05
N GLN A 114 -10.41 9.50 -11.74
CA GLN A 114 -10.64 10.92 -11.48
C GLN A 114 -11.21 11.14 -10.06
N ARG A 115 -12.13 10.28 -9.64
CA ARG A 115 -12.67 10.29 -8.29
C ARG A 115 -11.58 9.96 -7.26
N GLU A 116 -10.74 8.94 -7.53
CA GLU A 116 -9.71 8.51 -6.59
C GLU A 116 -8.65 9.58 -6.33
N VAL A 117 -8.30 10.40 -7.33
CA VAL A 117 -7.39 11.53 -7.16
C VAL A 117 -8.08 12.78 -6.63
N GLY A 118 -9.39 12.74 -6.39
CA GLY A 118 -10.13 13.83 -5.76
C GLY A 118 -10.40 15.02 -6.67
N THR A 119 -10.49 14.81 -7.98
CA THR A 119 -10.68 15.88 -8.97
C THR A 119 -11.89 16.77 -8.65
N SER A 120 -13.04 16.17 -8.34
CA SER A 120 -14.26 16.91 -7.98
C SER A 120 -14.10 17.73 -6.69
N TYR A 121 -13.33 17.23 -5.71
CA TYR A 121 -13.02 17.99 -4.50
C TYR A 121 -12.17 19.23 -4.81
N PHE A 122 -11.15 19.08 -5.62
CA PHE A 122 -10.30 20.22 -5.98
C PHE A 122 -11.03 21.25 -6.85
N ASP A 123 -11.92 20.80 -7.74
CA ASP A 123 -12.81 21.68 -8.50
C ASP A 123 -13.74 22.48 -7.56
N ALA A 124 -14.31 21.83 -6.56
CA ALA A 124 -15.15 22.49 -5.57
C ALA A 124 -14.37 23.54 -4.75
N VAL A 125 -13.14 23.22 -4.34
CA VAL A 125 -12.27 24.17 -3.65
C VAL A 125 -11.95 25.37 -4.55
N SER A 126 -11.51 25.13 -5.80
CA SER A 126 -11.18 26.19 -6.77
C SER A 126 -12.37 27.11 -7.03
N ASN A 127 -13.55 26.56 -7.25
CA ASN A 127 -14.77 27.33 -7.47
C ASN A 127 -15.17 28.14 -6.24
N THR A 128 -15.04 27.58 -5.04
CA THR A 128 -15.35 28.30 -3.80
C THR A 128 -14.45 29.52 -3.61
N ILE A 129 -13.14 29.35 -3.81
CA ILE A 129 -12.15 30.42 -3.66
C ILE A 129 -12.33 31.52 -4.71
N SER A 130 -12.67 31.15 -5.95
CA SER A 130 -12.83 32.07 -7.08
C SER A 130 -14.25 32.64 -7.23
N SER A 131 -15.15 32.38 -6.29
CA SER A 131 -16.57 32.75 -6.36
C SER A 131 -17.25 32.21 -7.65
N GLY A 132 -16.96 30.96 -8.00
CA GLY A 132 -17.51 30.29 -9.17
C GLY A 132 -16.88 30.69 -10.51
N LYS A 133 -15.74 31.38 -10.50
CA LYS A 133 -15.06 31.87 -11.70
C LYS A 133 -13.71 31.18 -11.95
N SER A 134 -13.57 29.94 -11.49
CA SER A 134 -12.35 29.19 -11.77
C SER A 134 -12.25 28.82 -13.26
N SER A 135 -11.09 29.08 -13.86
CA SER A 135 -10.75 28.62 -15.22
C SER A 135 -9.93 27.33 -15.23
N THR A 136 -9.74 26.71 -14.06
CA THR A 136 -8.86 25.54 -13.89
C THR A 136 -9.62 24.31 -13.39
N THR A 137 -10.94 24.27 -13.55
CA THR A 137 -11.75 23.08 -13.22
C THR A 137 -11.48 21.96 -14.23
N ALA A 138 -11.33 20.74 -13.73
CA ALA A 138 -11.05 19.58 -14.56
C ALA A 138 -12.33 18.89 -15.07
N MET A 139 -13.44 19.01 -14.35
CA MET A 139 -14.71 18.37 -14.72
C MET A 139 -15.45 19.09 -15.83
N GLU A 140 -15.36 20.42 -15.89
CA GLU A 140 -16.07 21.22 -16.88
C GLU A 140 -15.58 20.90 -18.30
N GLY A 141 -16.48 20.43 -19.15
CA GLY A 141 -16.16 20.01 -20.52
C GLY A 141 -15.36 18.70 -20.64
N SER A 142 -15.21 17.94 -19.54
CA SER A 142 -14.54 16.66 -19.57
C SER A 142 -15.30 15.61 -20.39
N THR A 143 -14.57 14.84 -21.18
CA THR A 143 -15.09 13.65 -21.88
C THR A 143 -15.13 12.41 -20.99
N GLU A 144 -14.65 12.52 -19.75
CA GLU A 144 -14.52 11.42 -18.80
C GLU A 144 -15.55 11.51 -17.66
N SER A 145 -16.78 11.96 -17.96
CA SER A 145 -17.83 12.16 -16.93
C SER A 145 -18.12 10.91 -16.09
N GLU A 146 -17.91 9.74 -16.64
CA GLU A 146 -18.10 8.45 -15.97
C GLU A 146 -16.99 8.12 -14.92
N GLN A 147 -15.91 8.90 -14.92
CA GLN A 147 -14.75 8.71 -14.03
C GLN A 147 -14.85 9.50 -12.73
N PHE A 148 -15.91 10.28 -12.53
CA PHE A 148 -16.15 11.11 -11.36
C PHE A 148 -17.10 10.48 -10.35
#